data_7c17391faa9d7eb0d8f492fd90f3875f
#
_entry.id   7c17391faa9d7eb0d8f492fd90f3875f
#
_cell.length_a   1.000
_cell.length_b   1.000
_cell.length_c   1.000
_cell.angle_alpha   90.00
_cell.angle_beta   90.00
_cell.angle_gamma   90.00
#
_symmetry.space_group_name_H-M   'P 1'
#
loop_
_entity.id
_entity.type
_entity.pdbx_description
1 polymer ?
#
loop_
_entity_poly.entity_id
_entity_poly.type
_entity_poly.pdbx_seq_one_letter_code
_entity_poly.pdbx_strand_id
1 'polypeptide(L)'
;MIDDCLLFEVYSNRVDILITEDRRLRNKAIKLGLSDRVFSINAFISAATAENPSLIEYKMLAVEKTYFGNVDLTDSFFDSFRIAYPGFDKWFARKCDEEAYICNTDAGKVLGFLYLKTEGVDENYSDIVPPFKPMRRLKVGTFKVESTGFRLGERFVKIIFDNALQRYVDDIYVTLYTDREELSALAALLKRWGFTEYGVKIGYGKEEQVLVKRMKDFDQNISFHKNFPNIQYDCNKYILPIFPQYHTTLLPDSKLNNENKIDFLGREPHRYALQKVYISWAPGNGVKPGDLILFYRTGPEGSNKKYTSVVTTVAMVDEIISNIHSQEELLSICQNRSVFSTEELKGFWRDHRRNFKVFNFIFV
;
A
#
# COMPACT_ATOMS: atom_id res chain seq x y z
N MET A 1 38.22 24.36 6.48
CA MET A 1 37.95 25.77 6.07
C MET A 1 36.45 25.96 5.78
N ILE A 2 35.82 25.30 4.83
CA ILE A 2 34.36 25.44 4.57
C ILE A 2 33.52 25.03 5.79
N ASP A 3 33.81 23.89 6.38
CA ASP A 3 33.14 23.39 7.57
C ASP A 3 33.14 24.35 8.74
N ASP A 4 34.31 25.02 8.95
CA ASP A 4 34.45 25.95 10.05
C ASP A 4 33.67 27.24 9.79
N CYS A 5 33.53 27.64 8.51
CA CYS A 5 32.67 28.76 8.13
C CYS A 5 31.20 28.45 8.39
N LEU A 6 30.73 27.24 8.02
CA LEU A 6 29.35 26.82 8.27
C LEU A 6 29.03 26.80 9.78
N LEU A 7 29.91 26.24 10.60
CA LEU A 7 29.74 26.25 12.06
C LEU A 7 29.80 27.68 12.65
N PHE A 8 30.63 28.56 12.07
CA PHE A 8 30.69 29.95 12.50
C PHE A 8 29.37 30.71 12.23
N GLU A 9 28.70 30.44 11.10
CA GLU A 9 27.40 31.04 10.81
C GLU A 9 26.34 30.65 11.85
N VAL A 10 26.34 29.38 12.28
CA VAL A 10 25.46 28.90 13.35
C VAL A 10 25.85 29.50 14.71
N TYR A 11 27.15 29.52 15.02
CA TYR A 11 27.67 30.06 16.27
C TYR A 11 27.37 31.55 16.44
N SER A 12 27.50 32.33 15.34
CA SER A 12 27.22 33.76 15.31
C SER A 12 25.74 34.13 15.21
N ASN A 13 24.83 33.13 15.31
CA ASN A 13 23.38 33.31 15.18
C ASN A 13 22.92 33.94 13.84
N ARG A 14 23.69 33.75 12.77
CA ARG A 14 23.28 34.14 11.41
C ARG A 14 22.44 33.08 10.73
N VAL A 15 22.56 31.82 11.18
CA VAL A 15 21.77 30.67 10.77
C VAL A 15 21.27 29.98 12.02
N ASP A 16 19.98 29.66 12.07
CA ASP A 16 19.36 29.04 13.21
C ASP A 16 19.73 27.56 13.35
N ILE A 17 19.69 26.82 12.25
CA ILE A 17 19.89 25.36 12.21
C ILE A 17 20.79 25.01 11.01
N LEU A 18 21.71 24.08 11.21
CA LEU A 18 22.47 23.42 10.14
C LEU A 18 22.12 21.92 10.09
N ILE A 19 21.71 21.46 8.92
CA ILE A 19 21.43 20.04 8.68
C ILE A 19 22.54 19.46 7.81
N THR A 20 23.21 18.41 8.29
CA THR A 20 24.34 17.80 7.59
C THR A 20 24.50 16.32 7.94
N GLU A 21 24.86 15.49 6.95
CA GLU A 21 25.27 14.10 7.20
C GLU A 21 26.75 13.93 7.47
N ASP A 22 27.54 15.01 7.36
CA ASP A 22 28.97 14.97 7.68
C ASP A 22 29.20 14.74 9.19
N ARG A 23 29.65 13.53 9.53
CA ARG A 23 29.95 13.14 10.92
C ARG A 23 31.08 13.97 11.54
N ARG A 24 32.08 14.41 10.74
CA ARG A 24 33.21 15.22 11.25
C ARG A 24 32.71 16.58 11.63
N LEU A 25 31.86 17.18 10.80
CA LEU A 25 31.27 18.50 11.07
C LEU A 25 30.38 18.46 12.32
N ARG A 26 29.54 17.44 12.47
CA ARG A 26 28.68 17.23 13.66
C ARG A 26 29.51 17.01 14.94
N ASN A 27 30.61 16.25 14.85
CA ASN A 27 31.48 16.05 15.99
C ASN A 27 32.20 17.35 16.40
N LYS A 28 32.53 18.25 15.46
CA LYS A 28 33.04 19.59 15.76
C LYS A 28 31.94 20.43 16.45
N ALA A 29 30.72 20.40 15.93
CA ALA A 29 29.57 21.10 16.53
C ALA A 29 29.34 20.73 17.97
N ILE A 30 29.39 19.42 18.31
CA ILE A 30 29.28 18.93 19.71
C ILE A 30 30.36 19.56 20.60
N LYS A 31 31.62 19.63 20.13
CA LYS A 31 32.73 20.23 20.90
C LYS A 31 32.56 21.73 21.10
N LEU A 32 31.82 22.41 20.20
CA LEU A 32 31.52 23.83 20.27
C LEU A 32 30.22 24.14 21.03
N GLY A 33 29.53 23.11 21.58
CA GLY A 33 28.27 23.30 22.29
C GLY A 33 27.08 23.62 21.36
N LEU A 34 27.14 23.25 20.08
CA LEU A 34 26.11 23.52 19.07
C LEU A 34 25.29 22.26 18.71
N SER A 35 25.27 21.28 19.58
CA SER A 35 24.58 19.98 19.34
C SER A 35 23.06 20.09 19.19
N ASP A 36 22.47 21.15 19.73
CA ASP A 36 21.05 21.49 19.65
C ASP A 36 20.66 22.25 18.38
N ARG A 37 21.64 22.63 17.56
CA ARG A 37 21.45 23.43 16.35
C ARG A 37 22.09 22.79 15.09
N VAL A 38 22.86 21.71 15.24
CA VAL A 38 23.49 20.99 14.15
C VAL A 38 23.05 19.54 14.15
N PHE A 39 22.20 19.19 13.21
CA PHE A 39 21.49 17.92 13.14
C PHE A 39 21.93 17.05 11.94
N SER A 40 21.81 15.74 12.06
CA SER A 40 21.62 14.88 10.89
C SER A 40 20.21 15.07 10.32
N ILE A 41 19.97 14.62 9.09
CA ILE A 41 18.61 14.64 8.51
C ILE A 41 17.62 13.92 9.43
N ASN A 42 17.96 12.72 9.90
CA ASN A 42 17.10 11.96 10.79
C ASN A 42 16.86 12.65 12.15
N ALA A 43 17.91 13.22 12.74
CA ALA A 43 17.79 13.95 14.01
C ALA A 43 16.93 15.20 13.86
N PHE A 44 17.08 15.94 12.76
CA PHE A 44 16.27 17.12 12.46
C PHE A 44 14.80 16.74 12.24
N ILE A 45 14.52 15.71 11.42
CA ILE A 45 13.17 15.21 11.23
C ILE A 45 12.54 14.81 12.57
N SER A 46 13.29 14.09 13.43
CA SER A 46 12.80 13.69 14.75
C SER A 46 12.51 14.90 15.66
N ALA A 47 13.38 15.90 15.69
CA ALA A 47 13.17 17.10 16.49
C ALA A 47 12.01 17.95 15.96
N ALA A 48 12.00 18.26 14.67
CA ALA A 48 10.95 19.04 14.01
C ALA A 48 9.58 18.36 14.15
N THR A 49 9.56 17.05 14.09
CA THR A 49 8.33 16.28 14.21
C THR A 49 7.86 16.12 15.66
N ALA A 50 8.76 16.18 16.64
CA ALA A 50 8.39 16.26 18.05
C ALA A 50 7.72 17.60 18.38
N GLU A 51 8.24 18.71 17.83
CA GLU A 51 7.68 20.05 18.02
C GLU A 51 6.40 20.27 17.20
N ASN A 52 6.40 19.80 15.96
CA ASN A 52 5.23 19.89 15.09
C ASN A 52 4.81 18.51 14.55
N PRO A 53 4.01 17.80 15.30
CA PRO A 53 3.49 16.51 14.87
C PRO A 53 2.80 16.49 13.50
N SER A 54 2.35 17.58 12.93
CA SER A 54 1.76 17.62 11.58
C SER A 54 2.76 17.42 10.45
N LEU A 55 4.07 17.58 10.72
CA LEU A 55 5.13 17.41 9.72
C LEU A 55 5.54 15.95 9.47
N ILE A 56 5.09 15.01 10.31
CA ILE A 56 5.37 13.59 10.03
C ILE A 56 4.46 13.13 8.90
N GLU A 57 5.01 12.90 7.73
CA GLU A 57 4.40 11.97 6.78
C GLU A 57 4.36 10.59 7.45
N TYR A 58 3.15 10.10 7.68
CA TYR A 58 2.97 8.77 8.26
C TYR A 58 3.56 7.74 7.32
N LYS A 59 4.45 6.93 7.82
CA LYS A 59 4.66 5.55 7.38
C LYS A 59 3.40 4.75 7.71
N MET A 60 2.28 5.17 7.10
CA MET A 60 1.05 4.39 7.14
C MET A 60 1.34 3.11 6.40
N LEU A 61 1.23 1.99 7.10
CA LEU A 61 1.51 0.67 6.56
C LEU A 61 3.00 0.58 6.18
N ALA A 62 3.70 -0.36 6.64
CA ALA A 62 5.15 -0.55 6.53
C ALA A 62 5.72 -0.58 5.08
N VAL A 63 5.03 0.03 4.10
CA VAL A 63 5.48 0.19 2.72
C VAL A 63 5.83 1.64 2.48
N GLU A 64 7.10 1.88 2.20
CA GLU A 64 7.65 3.21 1.96
C GLU A 64 8.10 3.35 0.51
N LYS A 65 7.97 4.56 -0.02
CA LYS A 65 8.59 4.92 -1.28
C LYS A 65 10.03 5.36 -1.03
N THR A 66 10.98 4.78 -1.73
CA THR A 66 12.41 5.06 -1.56
C THR A 66 13.14 4.99 -2.89
N TYR A 67 14.37 5.46 -2.94
CA TYR A 67 15.25 5.27 -4.08
C TYR A 67 16.00 3.95 -3.99
N PHE A 68 16.30 3.32 -5.14
CA PHE A 68 17.11 2.10 -5.19
C PHE A 68 18.44 2.24 -4.46
N GLY A 69 19.08 3.42 -4.56
CA GLY A 69 20.34 3.70 -3.89
C GLY A 69 20.28 3.67 -2.36
N ASN A 70 19.09 3.74 -1.76
CA ASN A 70 18.88 3.68 -0.32
C ASN A 70 18.55 2.27 0.20
N VAL A 71 18.41 1.30 -0.71
CA VAL A 71 18.03 -0.08 -0.35
C VAL A 71 19.30 -0.89 -0.08
N ASP A 72 19.31 -1.60 1.04
CA ASP A 72 20.40 -2.54 1.34
C ASP A 72 20.27 -3.78 0.44
N LEU A 73 21.02 -3.77 -0.66
CA LEU A 73 21.04 -4.88 -1.59
C LEU A 73 21.71 -6.14 -1.02
N THR A 74 22.44 -6.05 0.11
CA THR A 74 23.08 -7.20 0.73
C THR A 74 22.10 -8.11 1.49
N ASP A 75 20.85 -7.63 1.73
CA ASP A 75 19.80 -8.43 2.34
C ASP A 75 19.54 -9.71 1.52
N SER A 76 19.40 -10.83 2.22
CA SER A 76 19.09 -12.15 1.65
C SER A 76 17.77 -12.20 0.87
N PHE A 77 16.90 -11.23 1.10
CA PHE A 77 15.67 -11.03 0.32
C PHE A 77 15.94 -11.03 -1.18
N PHE A 78 17.06 -10.46 -1.62
CA PHE A 78 17.43 -10.34 -3.04
C PHE A 78 18.11 -11.57 -3.63
N ASP A 79 18.46 -12.60 -2.83
CA ASP A 79 19.18 -13.78 -3.31
C ASP A 79 18.42 -14.54 -4.40
N SER A 80 17.10 -14.66 -4.26
CA SER A 80 16.27 -15.32 -5.27
C SER A 80 16.28 -14.61 -6.64
N PHE A 81 16.46 -13.29 -6.65
CA PHE A 81 16.63 -12.51 -7.89
C PHE A 81 18.00 -12.72 -8.50
N ARG A 82 19.07 -12.81 -7.69
CA ARG A 82 20.43 -13.10 -8.17
C ARG A 82 20.51 -14.46 -8.85
N ILE A 83 19.80 -15.45 -8.29
CA ILE A 83 19.72 -16.81 -8.87
C ILE A 83 18.92 -16.79 -10.19
N ALA A 84 17.84 -16.03 -10.26
CA ALA A 84 16.95 -16.01 -11.40
C ALA A 84 17.48 -15.15 -12.57
N TYR A 85 18.16 -14.04 -12.26
CA TYR A 85 18.57 -13.04 -13.24
C TYR A 85 20.08 -12.77 -13.17
N PRO A 86 20.88 -13.35 -14.05
CA PRO A 86 22.30 -13.05 -14.12
C PRO A 86 22.57 -11.56 -14.29
N GLY A 87 23.41 -10.99 -13.41
CA GLY A 87 23.72 -9.55 -13.41
C GLY A 87 22.72 -8.65 -12.70
N PHE A 88 21.84 -9.22 -11.87
CA PHE A 88 20.84 -8.48 -11.09
C PHE A 88 21.44 -7.31 -10.29
N ASP A 89 22.54 -7.52 -9.57
CA ASP A 89 23.19 -6.47 -8.76
C ASP A 89 23.69 -5.29 -9.62
N LYS A 90 24.25 -5.58 -10.80
CA LYS A 90 24.66 -4.53 -11.75
C LYS A 90 23.47 -3.78 -12.32
N TRP A 91 22.38 -4.48 -12.59
CA TRP A 91 21.13 -3.87 -13.03
C TRP A 91 20.53 -2.97 -11.93
N PHE A 92 20.50 -3.45 -10.70
CA PHE A 92 19.98 -2.73 -9.54
C PHE A 92 20.81 -1.45 -9.27
N ALA A 93 22.14 -1.54 -9.28
CA ALA A 93 23.03 -0.39 -9.05
C ALA A 93 22.86 0.71 -10.10
N ARG A 94 22.54 0.37 -11.36
CA ARG A 94 22.27 1.36 -12.41
C ARG A 94 20.97 2.14 -12.22
N LYS A 95 20.13 1.70 -11.28
CA LYS A 95 18.82 2.31 -10.98
C LYS A 95 18.83 3.12 -9.70
N CYS A 96 20.01 3.51 -9.19
CA CYS A 96 20.15 4.20 -7.89
C CYS A 96 19.22 5.41 -7.72
N ASP A 97 18.93 6.14 -8.80
CA ASP A 97 18.08 7.32 -8.81
C ASP A 97 16.60 7.03 -9.15
N GLU A 98 16.25 5.77 -9.37
CA GLU A 98 14.86 5.37 -9.61
C GLU A 98 14.16 5.02 -8.29
N GLU A 99 12.83 5.27 -8.26
CA GLU A 99 12.01 5.04 -7.09
C GLU A 99 11.48 3.60 -7.05
N ALA A 100 11.39 3.05 -5.84
CA ALA A 100 10.76 1.77 -5.55
C ALA A 100 9.93 1.86 -4.28
N TYR A 101 9.10 0.86 -4.03
CA TYR A 101 8.37 0.68 -2.80
C TYR A 101 8.97 -0.47 -2.01
N ILE A 102 9.25 -0.24 -0.73
CA ILE A 102 9.87 -1.23 0.14
C ILE A 102 9.07 -1.37 1.44
N CYS A 103 9.04 -2.57 1.98
CA CYS A 103 8.54 -2.86 3.31
C CYS A 103 9.64 -3.53 4.12
N ASN A 104 9.95 -2.96 5.26
CA ASN A 104 10.98 -3.47 6.18
C ASN A 104 10.38 -3.86 7.53
N THR A 105 11.04 -4.79 8.22
CA THR A 105 10.85 -5.02 9.66
C THR A 105 11.43 -3.85 10.46
N ASP A 106 11.13 -3.80 11.77
CA ASP A 106 11.76 -2.81 12.69
C ASP A 106 13.27 -3.00 12.80
N ALA A 107 13.77 -4.22 12.54
CA ALA A 107 15.18 -4.53 12.48
C ALA A 107 15.83 -4.18 11.13
N GLY A 108 15.09 -3.60 10.18
CA GLY A 108 15.57 -3.19 8.87
C GLY A 108 15.59 -4.30 7.81
N LYS A 109 15.19 -5.54 8.14
CA LYS A 109 15.12 -6.64 7.17
C LYS A 109 14.02 -6.39 6.14
N VAL A 110 14.30 -6.60 4.86
CA VAL A 110 13.34 -6.43 3.76
C VAL A 110 12.29 -7.54 3.79
N LEU A 111 11.01 -7.17 3.75
CA LEU A 111 9.86 -8.07 3.67
C LEU A 111 9.14 -8.02 2.31
N GLY A 112 9.29 -6.91 1.60
CA GLY A 112 8.66 -6.73 0.30
C GLY A 112 9.32 -5.62 -0.49
N PHE A 113 9.36 -5.80 -1.82
CA PHE A 113 9.93 -4.85 -2.75
C PHE A 113 9.11 -4.81 -4.04
N LEU A 114 8.83 -3.60 -4.51
CA LEU A 114 8.08 -3.35 -5.75
C LEU A 114 8.74 -2.23 -6.53
N TYR A 115 9.06 -2.50 -7.79
CA TYR A 115 9.52 -1.51 -8.77
C TYR A 115 8.52 -1.37 -9.92
N LEU A 116 8.18 -0.14 -10.26
CA LEU A 116 7.22 0.21 -11.31
C LEU A 116 7.85 1.13 -12.36
N LYS A 117 7.82 0.71 -13.62
CA LYS A 117 8.27 1.51 -14.77
C LYS A 117 7.09 1.88 -15.65
N THR A 118 6.93 3.16 -16.01
CA THR A 118 6.01 3.56 -17.08
C THR A 118 6.70 3.42 -18.41
N GLU A 119 6.07 2.72 -19.35
CA GLU A 119 6.54 2.50 -20.71
C GLU A 119 5.59 3.19 -21.70
N GLY A 120 6.18 3.91 -22.64
CA GLY A 120 5.44 4.65 -23.67
C GLY A 120 5.01 3.78 -24.84
N VAL A 121 4.39 4.43 -25.82
CA VAL A 121 3.91 3.77 -27.05
C VAL A 121 5.05 3.26 -27.94
N ASP A 122 6.24 3.83 -27.80
CA ASP A 122 7.43 3.53 -28.63
C ASP A 122 8.32 2.42 -27.98
N GLU A 123 7.89 1.84 -26.86
CA GLU A 123 8.66 0.77 -26.21
C GLU A 123 8.69 -0.48 -27.09
N ASN A 124 9.86 -1.13 -27.15
CA ASN A 124 10.06 -2.33 -27.94
C ASN A 124 9.67 -3.58 -27.14
N TYR A 125 8.73 -4.35 -27.68
CA TYR A 125 8.23 -5.60 -27.10
C TYR A 125 8.49 -6.82 -28.00
N SER A 126 9.57 -6.80 -28.79
CA SER A 126 9.92 -7.91 -29.69
C SER A 126 10.24 -9.23 -28.96
N ASP A 127 10.50 -9.15 -27.67
CA ASP A 127 10.75 -10.28 -26.77
C ASP A 127 9.46 -10.87 -26.15
N ILE A 128 8.29 -10.30 -26.42
CA ILE A 128 6.98 -10.77 -25.94
C ILE A 128 6.19 -11.39 -27.10
N VAL A 129 5.66 -12.60 -26.86
CA VAL A 129 4.87 -13.35 -27.85
C VAL A 129 3.50 -13.69 -27.26
N PRO A 130 2.38 -13.25 -27.91
CA PRO A 130 2.33 -12.36 -29.07
C PRO A 130 2.82 -10.95 -28.72
N PRO A 131 3.33 -10.17 -29.69
CA PRO A 131 3.85 -8.83 -29.42
C PRO A 131 2.75 -7.88 -28.96
N PHE A 132 3.09 -7.00 -28.04
CA PHE A 132 2.18 -5.98 -27.54
C PHE A 132 1.88 -4.95 -28.65
N LYS A 133 0.61 -4.51 -28.69
CA LYS A 133 0.24 -3.32 -29.47
C LYS A 133 0.82 -2.06 -28.81
N PRO A 134 1.15 -0.99 -29.58
CA PRO A 134 1.58 0.28 -29.03
C PRO A 134 0.53 0.85 -28.06
N MET A 135 0.91 0.99 -26.77
CA MET A 135 0.06 1.55 -25.71
C MET A 135 0.95 2.06 -24.57
N ARG A 136 0.40 2.93 -23.74
CA ARG A 136 1.06 3.36 -22.51
C ARG A 136 0.83 2.32 -21.42
N ARG A 137 1.90 1.74 -20.86
CA ARG A 137 1.82 0.64 -19.89
C ARG A 137 2.56 0.94 -18.61
N LEU A 138 2.06 0.35 -17.52
CA LEU A 138 2.79 0.22 -16.28
C LEU A 138 3.40 -1.18 -16.22
N LYS A 139 4.72 -1.27 -16.25
CA LYS A 139 5.45 -2.51 -16.02
C LYS A 139 5.69 -2.70 -14.53
N VAL A 140 5.30 -3.85 -14.01
CA VAL A 140 5.78 -4.35 -12.73
C VAL A 140 7.13 -5.00 -12.98
N GLY A 141 8.22 -4.22 -12.78
CA GLY A 141 9.58 -4.64 -13.15
C GLY A 141 10.22 -5.58 -12.15
N THR A 142 9.88 -5.42 -10.86
CA THR A 142 10.31 -6.31 -9.78
C THR A 142 9.25 -6.31 -8.71
N PHE A 143 8.80 -7.50 -8.29
CA PHE A 143 7.81 -7.64 -7.23
C PHE A 143 8.06 -8.92 -6.45
N LYS A 144 8.33 -8.79 -5.16
CA LYS A 144 8.48 -9.93 -4.24
C LYS A 144 7.98 -9.54 -2.85
N VAL A 145 7.36 -10.49 -2.16
CA VAL A 145 6.89 -10.40 -0.77
C VAL A 145 7.26 -11.71 -0.07
N GLU A 146 7.99 -11.62 1.04
CA GLU A 146 8.34 -12.79 1.87
C GLU A 146 7.38 -13.00 3.05
N SER A 147 6.59 -11.99 3.40
CA SER A 147 5.68 -12.06 4.54
C SER A 147 4.36 -12.74 4.17
N THR A 148 4.09 -13.87 4.81
CA THR A 148 2.80 -14.57 4.72
C THR A 148 1.87 -14.16 5.86
N GLY A 149 0.56 -14.14 5.61
CA GLY A 149 -0.48 -13.87 6.63
C GLY A 149 -0.81 -12.40 6.90
N PHE A 150 0.02 -11.44 6.50
CA PHE A 150 -0.18 -10.01 6.76
C PHE A 150 -0.87 -9.24 5.63
N ARG A 151 -1.30 -9.91 4.56
CA ARG A 151 -1.88 -9.31 3.35
C ARG A 151 -1.02 -8.22 2.69
N LEU A 152 0.27 -8.24 2.94
CA LEU A 152 1.21 -7.28 2.37
C LEU A 152 1.20 -7.30 0.83
N GLY A 153 0.99 -8.47 0.22
CA GLY A 153 0.81 -8.60 -1.23
C GLY A 153 -0.39 -7.79 -1.74
N GLU A 154 -1.52 -7.79 -1.04
CA GLU A 154 -2.70 -6.98 -1.41
C GLU A 154 -2.38 -5.47 -1.32
N ARG A 155 -1.58 -5.05 -0.34
CA ARG A 155 -1.13 -3.65 -0.23
C ARG A 155 -0.29 -3.22 -1.44
N PHE A 156 0.63 -4.06 -1.88
CA PHE A 156 1.41 -3.78 -3.08
C PHE A 156 0.53 -3.76 -4.34
N VAL A 157 -0.48 -4.63 -4.44
CA VAL A 157 -1.45 -4.58 -5.55
C VAL A 157 -2.20 -3.25 -5.56
N LYS A 158 -2.62 -2.72 -4.39
CA LYS A 158 -3.20 -1.38 -4.30
C LYS A 158 -2.25 -0.30 -4.82
N ILE A 159 -0.99 -0.34 -4.40
CA ILE A 159 0.03 0.61 -4.86
C ILE A 159 0.21 0.53 -6.39
N ILE A 160 0.20 -0.68 -6.97
CA ILE A 160 0.25 -0.85 -8.42
C ILE A 160 -0.94 -0.16 -9.10
N PHE A 161 -2.15 -0.37 -8.59
CA PHE A 161 -3.37 0.23 -9.15
C PHE A 161 -3.39 1.76 -9.00
N ASP A 162 -3.03 2.28 -7.83
CA ASP A 162 -2.95 3.72 -7.59
C ASP A 162 -1.95 4.39 -8.55
N ASN A 163 -0.78 3.78 -8.76
CA ASN A 163 0.20 4.26 -9.73
C ASN A 163 -0.33 4.19 -11.16
N ALA A 164 -1.05 3.13 -11.52
CA ALA A 164 -1.62 2.98 -12.86
C ALA A 164 -2.67 4.08 -13.14
N LEU A 165 -3.53 4.37 -12.17
CA LEU A 165 -4.52 5.44 -12.26
C LEU A 165 -3.85 6.82 -12.36
N GLN A 166 -2.90 7.12 -11.47
CA GLN A 166 -2.18 8.41 -11.43
C GLN A 166 -1.37 8.66 -12.71
N ARG A 167 -0.82 7.61 -13.31
CA ARG A 167 -0.02 7.71 -14.53
C ARG A 167 -0.84 7.56 -15.82
N TYR A 168 -2.15 7.37 -15.71
CA TYR A 168 -3.08 7.26 -16.85
C TYR A 168 -2.64 6.21 -17.88
N VAL A 169 -2.25 5.02 -17.41
CA VAL A 169 -1.83 3.93 -18.30
C VAL A 169 -3.03 3.15 -18.84
N ASP A 170 -2.85 2.52 -20.01
CA ASP A 170 -3.87 1.67 -20.64
C ASP A 170 -3.92 0.27 -20.03
N ASP A 171 -2.73 -0.29 -19.78
CA ASP A 171 -2.55 -1.64 -19.23
C ASP A 171 -1.47 -1.65 -18.13
N ILE A 172 -1.58 -2.61 -17.24
CA ILE A 172 -0.50 -3.04 -16.35
C ILE A 172 -0.03 -4.40 -16.82
N TYR A 173 1.27 -4.65 -16.83
CA TYR A 173 1.78 -5.99 -17.08
C TYR A 173 2.92 -6.38 -16.14
N VAL A 174 3.06 -7.68 -15.96
CA VAL A 174 4.14 -8.31 -15.20
C VAL A 174 4.65 -9.53 -15.94
N THR A 175 5.95 -9.75 -15.86
CA THR A 175 6.57 -10.98 -16.36
C THR A 175 7.13 -11.75 -15.16
N LEU A 176 6.88 -13.06 -15.09
CA LEU A 176 7.32 -13.89 -13.99
C LEU A 176 7.56 -15.34 -14.44
N TYR A 177 8.55 -15.97 -13.83
CA TYR A 177 8.74 -17.41 -13.96
C TYR A 177 7.64 -18.13 -13.16
N THR A 178 7.25 -19.31 -13.61
CA THR A 178 6.21 -20.13 -12.93
C THR A 178 6.79 -21.41 -12.32
N ASP A 179 8.09 -21.51 -12.29
CA ASP A 179 8.85 -22.68 -11.83
C ASP A 179 9.02 -22.78 -10.30
N ARG A 180 8.52 -21.78 -9.55
CA ARG A 180 8.61 -21.73 -8.09
C ARG A 180 7.26 -21.47 -7.44
N GLU A 181 7.03 -22.08 -6.28
CA GLU A 181 5.78 -21.95 -5.51
C GLU A 181 5.47 -20.49 -5.16
N GLU A 182 6.48 -19.71 -4.75
CA GLU A 182 6.33 -18.29 -4.42
C GLU A 182 5.81 -17.45 -5.60
N LEU A 183 6.31 -17.74 -6.81
CA LEU A 183 5.88 -17.05 -8.03
C LEU A 183 4.50 -17.51 -8.48
N SER A 184 4.16 -18.78 -8.24
CA SER A 184 2.81 -19.29 -8.45
C SER A 184 1.79 -18.61 -7.52
N ALA A 185 2.15 -18.39 -6.25
CA ALA A 185 1.33 -17.64 -5.30
C ALA A 185 1.14 -16.18 -5.72
N LEU A 186 2.20 -15.53 -6.21
CA LEU A 186 2.13 -14.17 -6.75
C LEU A 186 1.24 -14.11 -8.00
N ALA A 187 1.38 -15.06 -8.93
CA ALA A 187 0.52 -15.15 -10.10
C ALA A 187 -0.95 -15.33 -9.70
N ALA A 188 -1.23 -16.20 -8.72
CA ALA A 188 -2.58 -16.41 -8.19
C ALA A 188 -3.16 -15.13 -7.56
N LEU A 189 -2.36 -14.39 -6.78
CA LEU A 189 -2.74 -13.09 -6.23
C LEU A 189 -3.11 -12.10 -7.35
N LEU A 190 -2.27 -11.95 -8.36
CA LEU A 190 -2.52 -11.03 -9.48
C LEU A 190 -3.76 -11.44 -10.28
N LYS A 191 -3.91 -12.74 -10.59
CA LYS A 191 -5.10 -13.28 -11.29
C LYS A 191 -6.40 -13.06 -10.49
N ARG A 192 -6.34 -13.15 -9.17
CA ARG A 192 -7.47 -12.80 -8.30
C ARG A 192 -7.91 -11.35 -8.50
N TRP A 193 -6.96 -10.43 -8.73
CA TRP A 193 -7.21 -9.01 -8.98
C TRP A 193 -7.37 -8.66 -10.47
N GLY A 194 -7.69 -9.66 -11.30
CA GLY A 194 -8.10 -9.48 -12.70
C GLY A 194 -6.96 -9.40 -13.71
N PHE A 195 -5.74 -9.77 -13.34
CA PHE A 195 -4.71 -10.03 -14.33
C PHE A 195 -5.03 -11.32 -15.08
N THR A 196 -4.85 -11.31 -16.38
CA THR A 196 -5.06 -12.45 -17.27
C THR A 196 -3.77 -12.84 -17.99
N GLU A 197 -3.66 -14.10 -18.36
CA GLU A 197 -2.55 -14.56 -19.17
C GLU A 197 -2.62 -13.93 -20.56
N TYR A 198 -1.50 -13.40 -21.01
CA TYR A 198 -1.39 -12.77 -22.31
C TYR A 198 -0.52 -13.59 -23.26
N GLY A 199 0.60 -14.09 -22.77
CA GLY A 199 1.58 -14.81 -23.55
C GLY A 199 2.86 -15.04 -22.78
N VAL A 200 3.98 -15.08 -23.47
CA VAL A 200 5.30 -15.34 -22.88
C VAL A 200 6.30 -14.28 -23.28
N LYS A 201 7.24 -14.01 -22.42
CA LYS A 201 8.42 -13.23 -22.72
C LYS A 201 9.64 -14.15 -22.80
N ILE A 202 10.40 -14.04 -23.88
CA ILE A 202 11.59 -14.82 -24.13
C ILE A 202 12.82 -14.03 -23.68
N GLY A 203 13.48 -14.50 -22.63
CA GLY A 203 14.68 -13.82 -22.11
C GLY A 203 15.60 -14.80 -21.38
N TYR A 204 16.91 -14.56 -21.44
CA TYR A 204 17.94 -15.34 -20.75
C TYR A 204 17.85 -16.87 -20.93
N GLY A 205 17.32 -17.33 -22.09
CA GLY A 205 17.15 -18.75 -22.38
C GLY A 205 15.98 -19.41 -21.63
N LYS A 206 15.13 -18.66 -20.98
CA LYS A 206 13.90 -19.10 -20.29
C LYS A 206 12.70 -18.28 -20.72
N GLU A 207 11.52 -18.88 -20.57
CA GLU A 207 10.24 -18.20 -20.79
C GLU A 207 9.69 -17.66 -19.48
N GLU A 208 9.26 -16.40 -19.49
CA GLU A 208 8.49 -15.78 -18.42
C GLU A 208 7.03 -15.67 -18.86
N GLN A 209 6.09 -16.08 -18.02
CA GLN A 209 4.67 -15.85 -18.25
C GLN A 209 4.39 -14.34 -18.20
N VAL A 210 3.64 -13.83 -19.18
CA VAL A 210 3.18 -12.44 -19.21
C VAL A 210 1.74 -12.39 -18.73
N LEU A 211 1.51 -11.67 -17.62
CA LEU A 211 0.17 -11.37 -17.11
C LEU A 211 -0.14 -9.89 -17.40
N VAL A 212 -1.36 -9.63 -17.87
CA VAL A 212 -1.83 -8.27 -18.20
C VAL A 212 -3.13 -7.97 -17.47
N LYS A 213 -3.24 -6.75 -16.95
CA LYS A 213 -4.46 -6.15 -16.43
C LYS A 213 -4.81 -4.92 -17.24
N ARG A 214 -5.97 -4.90 -17.89
CA ARG A 214 -6.51 -3.73 -18.58
C ARG A 214 -7.06 -2.73 -17.59
N MET A 215 -6.72 -1.44 -17.80
CA MET A 215 -7.14 -0.34 -16.94
C MET A 215 -8.34 0.42 -17.49
N LYS A 216 -8.76 0.10 -18.70
CA LYS A 216 -9.94 0.67 -19.34
C LYS A 216 -10.99 -0.43 -19.49
N ASP A 217 -12.24 -0.03 -19.45
CA ASP A 217 -13.42 -0.85 -19.67
C ASP A 217 -13.81 -1.75 -18.47
N PHE A 218 -15.00 -1.46 -17.94
CA PHE A 218 -15.65 -2.32 -16.94
C PHE A 218 -16.29 -3.51 -17.69
N ASP A 219 -15.89 -4.72 -17.35
CA ASP A 219 -16.46 -5.95 -17.91
C ASP A 219 -17.56 -6.50 -16.96
N GLN A 220 -18.79 -6.50 -17.42
CA GLN A 220 -19.95 -7.01 -16.66
C GLN A 220 -19.92 -8.52 -16.44
N ASN A 221 -19.11 -9.26 -17.19
CA ASN A 221 -19.04 -10.73 -17.11
C ASN A 221 -18.06 -11.25 -16.06
N ILE A 222 -17.26 -10.37 -15.46
CA ILE A 222 -16.31 -10.74 -14.39
C ILE A 222 -16.72 -10.11 -13.07
N SER A 223 -16.23 -10.67 -11.97
CA SER A 223 -16.53 -10.16 -10.62
C SER A 223 -16.00 -8.75 -10.39
N PHE A 224 -16.62 -8.03 -9.46
CA PHE A 224 -16.27 -6.63 -9.16
C PHE A 224 -14.81 -6.46 -8.74
N HIS A 225 -14.28 -7.34 -7.90
CA HIS A 225 -12.86 -7.27 -7.51
C HIS A 225 -11.90 -7.51 -8.69
N LYS A 226 -12.30 -8.29 -9.71
CA LYS A 226 -11.49 -8.44 -10.93
C LYS A 226 -11.56 -7.22 -11.84
N ASN A 227 -12.63 -6.43 -11.77
CA ASN A 227 -12.72 -5.15 -12.46
C ASN A 227 -11.91 -4.05 -11.78
N PHE A 228 -11.78 -4.10 -10.44
CA PHE A 228 -11.09 -3.07 -9.69
C PHE A 228 -9.69 -2.77 -10.29
N PRO A 229 -9.26 -1.50 -10.46
CA PRO A 229 -9.87 -0.28 -9.92
C PRO A 229 -10.96 0.36 -10.79
N ASN A 230 -11.39 -0.27 -11.88
CA ASN A 230 -12.53 0.23 -12.66
C ASN A 230 -13.82 0.00 -11.86
N ILE A 231 -14.53 1.08 -11.57
CA ILE A 231 -15.80 1.04 -10.84
C ILE A 231 -16.94 1.49 -11.74
N GLN A 232 -18.11 0.91 -11.51
CA GLN A 232 -19.33 1.31 -12.19
C GLN A 232 -19.97 2.47 -11.43
N TYR A 233 -20.27 3.58 -12.12
CA TYR A 233 -20.92 4.74 -11.51
C TYR A 233 -22.44 4.73 -11.62
N ASP A 234 -23.01 3.98 -12.55
CA ASP A 234 -24.45 3.79 -12.70
C ASP A 234 -24.93 2.67 -11.76
N CYS A 235 -24.95 2.98 -10.46
CA CYS A 235 -25.33 2.09 -9.38
C CYS A 235 -25.87 2.91 -8.21
N ASN A 236 -26.46 2.23 -7.21
CA ASN A 236 -26.87 2.91 -5.99
C ASN A 236 -25.68 3.37 -5.16
N LYS A 237 -25.85 4.47 -4.44
CA LYS A 237 -24.83 5.04 -3.55
C LYS A 237 -25.42 5.17 -2.16
N TYR A 238 -24.70 4.60 -1.19
CA TYR A 238 -25.12 4.59 0.21
C TYR A 238 -24.13 5.34 1.08
N ILE A 239 -24.63 6.12 2.02
CA ILE A 239 -23.80 6.76 3.05
C ILE A 239 -23.76 5.80 4.24
N LEU A 240 -22.56 5.42 4.66
CA LEU A 240 -22.32 4.54 5.79
C LEU A 240 -21.62 5.34 6.90
N PRO A 241 -22.31 5.65 8.00
CA PRO A 241 -21.69 6.32 9.13
C PRO A 241 -20.73 5.36 9.85
N ILE A 242 -19.53 5.85 10.18
CA ILE A 242 -18.52 5.10 10.91
C ILE A 242 -17.96 5.97 12.04
N PHE A 243 -17.76 5.39 13.22
CA PHE A 243 -17.13 6.07 14.33
C PHE A 243 -15.65 6.29 14.10
N PRO A 244 -15.06 7.39 14.61
CA PRO A 244 -13.65 7.72 14.41
C PRO A 244 -12.68 6.59 14.72
N GLN A 245 -12.86 5.92 15.85
CA GLN A 245 -12.00 4.82 16.31
C GLN A 245 -11.93 3.62 15.35
N TYR A 246 -13.04 3.32 14.67
CA TYR A 246 -13.07 2.23 13.68
C TYR A 246 -12.64 2.72 12.29
N HIS A 247 -12.95 3.99 11.97
CA HIS A 247 -12.60 4.58 10.68
C HIS A 247 -11.09 4.52 10.42
N THR A 248 -10.31 5.08 11.31
CA THR A 248 -8.85 5.19 11.18
C THR A 248 -8.16 3.83 11.09
N THR A 249 -8.69 2.84 11.81
CA THR A 249 -8.17 1.48 11.78
C THR A 249 -8.57 0.72 10.52
N LEU A 250 -9.82 0.90 10.07
CA LEU A 250 -10.35 0.23 8.86
C LEU A 250 -9.81 0.85 7.58
N LEU A 251 -9.72 2.18 7.53
CA LEU A 251 -9.39 2.97 6.34
C LEU A 251 -8.14 3.85 6.59
N PRO A 252 -6.97 3.27 6.79
CA PRO A 252 -5.76 4.01 7.18
C PRO A 252 -5.26 4.97 6.10
N ASP A 253 -5.64 4.77 4.83
CA ASP A 253 -5.30 5.67 3.72
C ASP A 253 -6.16 6.96 3.71
N SER A 254 -7.25 6.98 4.46
CA SER A 254 -8.23 8.11 4.52
C SER A 254 -8.03 8.98 5.75
N LYS A 255 -6.78 9.35 6.02
CA LYS A 255 -6.38 10.16 7.16
C LYS A 255 -6.95 11.57 7.12
N LEU A 256 -7.39 12.09 8.27
CA LEU A 256 -7.74 13.50 8.45
C LEU A 256 -6.60 14.27 9.11
N ASN A 257 -6.50 15.57 8.80
CA ASN A 257 -5.42 16.43 9.32
C ASN A 257 -5.39 16.56 10.85
N ASN A 258 -6.52 16.31 11.50
CA ASN A 258 -6.70 16.43 12.97
C ASN A 258 -6.63 15.08 13.70
N GLU A 259 -6.29 13.99 13.02
CA GLU A 259 -6.17 12.67 13.67
C GLU A 259 -4.79 12.45 14.28
N ASN A 260 -4.78 11.74 15.41
CA ASN A 260 -3.53 11.45 16.11
C ASN A 260 -2.75 10.38 15.32
N LYS A 261 -1.48 10.58 15.29
CA LYS A 261 -0.52 9.77 14.56
C LYS A 261 -0.35 8.36 15.10
N ILE A 262 -0.43 8.20 16.40
CA ILE A 262 -0.28 6.90 17.05
C ILE A 262 -1.34 5.91 16.56
N ASP A 263 -2.54 6.40 16.22
CA ASP A 263 -3.65 5.57 15.75
C ASP A 263 -3.40 4.91 14.38
N PHE A 264 -2.40 5.41 13.65
CA PHE A 264 -2.01 4.87 12.33
C PHE A 264 -0.78 3.97 12.41
N LEU A 265 -0.13 3.86 13.56
CA LEU A 265 0.99 2.97 13.80
C LEU A 265 0.46 1.57 14.11
N GLY A 266 0.32 0.71 13.12
CA GLY A 266 -0.10 -0.66 13.33
C GLY A 266 0.28 -1.54 12.15
N ARG A 267 0.58 -2.80 12.43
CA ARG A 267 0.95 -3.82 11.45
C ARG A 267 -0.12 -4.89 11.31
N GLU A 268 -1.31 -4.62 11.80
CA GLU A 268 -2.40 -5.57 11.77
C GLU A 268 -2.79 -5.88 10.31
N PRO A 269 -3.01 -7.16 9.98
CA PRO A 269 -3.25 -7.59 8.59
C PRO A 269 -4.42 -6.88 7.90
N HIS A 270 -5.47 -6.52 8.63
CA HIS A 270 -6.63 -5.83 8.07
C HIS A 270 -6.29 -4.43 7.49
N ARG A 271 -5.20 -3.80 7.96
CA ARG A 271 -4.72 -2.52 7.42
C ARG A 271 -4.19 -2.66 6.01
N TYR A 272 -3.56 -3.80 5.70
CA TYR A 272 -2.99 -4.10 4.38
C TYR A 272 -4.00 -4.66 3.39
N ALA A 273 -5.10 -5.23 3.89
CA ALA A 273 -6.12 -5.83 3.04
C ALA A 273 -6.74 -4.79 2.10
N LEU A 274 -6.75 -5.08 0.81
CA LEU A 274 -7.44 -4.28 -0.21
C LEU A 274 -8.95 -4.52 -0.15
N GLN A 275 -9.36 -5.76 0.06
CA GLN A 275 -10.75 -6.12 0.38
C GLN A 275 -10.92 -6.17 1.90
N LYS A 276 -11.85 -5.37 2.42
CA LYS A 276 -12.14 -5.24 3.84
C LYS A 276 -13.55 -5.72 4.17
N VAL A 277 -13.85 -5.90 5.44
CA VAL A 277 -15.17 -6.29 5.91
C VAL A 277 -15.79 -5.23 6.79
N TYR A 278 -17.10 -5.07 6.67
CA TYR A 278 -17.94 -4.30 7.57
C TYR A 278 -19.09 -5.20 8.05
N ILE A 279 -19.30 -5.24 9.35
CA ILE A 279 -20.35 -6.04 9.98
C ILE A 279 -21.53 -5.13 10.30
N SER A 280 -22.73 -5.51 9.88
CA SER A 280 -23.97 -4.77 10.14
C SER A 280 -25.09 -5.71 10.56
N TRP A 281 -25.81 -5.33 11.58
CA TRP A 281 -27.06 -5.97 12.02
C TRP A 281 -28.29 -5.13 11.71
N ALA A 282 -28.14 -4.09 10.91
CA ALA A 282 -29.29 -3.34 10.39
C ALA A 282 -30.15 -4.19 9.47
N PRO A 283 -31.49 -4.05 9.50
CA PRO A 283 -32.38 -4.74 8.58
C PRO A 283 -32.03 -4.42 7.12
N GLY A 284 -32.27 -5.36 6.24
CA GLY A 284 -31.82 -5.35 4.85
C GLY A 284 -32.23 -4.09 4.09
N ASN A 285 -31.31 -3.53 3.35
CA ASN A 285 -31.37 -2.14 2.86
C ASN A 285 -31.28 -2.05 1.34
N GLY A 286 -31.48 -3.15 0.62
CA GLY A 286 -31.40 -3.13 -0.85
C GLY A 286 -30.00 -2.97 -1.43
N VAL A 287 -28.95 -2.91 -0.60
CA VAL A 287 -27.55 -2.86 -1.05
C VAL A 287 -27.22 -4.14 -1.82
N LYS A 288 -26.52 -3.99 -2.93
CA LYS A 288 -26.12 -5.11 -3.83
C LYS A 288 -24.62 -5.03 -4.13
N PRO A 289 -23.99 -6.15 -4.51
CA PRO A 289 -22.68 -6.12 -5.11
C PRO A 289 -22.62 -5.14 -6.30
N GLY A 290 -21.56 -4.34 -6.37
CA GLY A 290 -21.39 -3.26 -7.33
C GLY A 290 -21.90 -1.88 -6.89
N ASP A 291 -22.74 -1.81 -5.85
CA ASP A 291 -23.13 -0.52 -5.27
C ASP A 291 -21.94 0.17 -4.58
N LEU A 292 -22.02 1.51 -4.49
CA LEU A 292 -20.99 2.30 -3.84
C LEU A 292 -21.37 2.68 -2.41
N ILE A 293 -20.41 2.59 -1.53
CA ILE A 293 -20.48 3.05 -0.14
C ILE A 293 -19.61 4.29 0.01
N LEU A 294 -20.19 5.37 0.53
CA LEU A 294 -19.49 6.57 0.96
C LEU A 294 -19.35 6.50 2.48
N PHE A 295 -18.13 6.26 2.97
CA PHE A 295 -17.86 6.25 4.40
C PHE A 295 -17.94 7.67 4.96
N TYR A 296 -18.91 7.86 5.86
CA TYR A 296 -19.14 9.11 6.57
C TYR A 296 -18.59 8.97 7.98
N ARG A 297 -17.37 9.47 8.19
CA ARG A 297 -16.76 9.50 9.50
C ARG A 297 -17.49 10.51 10.38
N THR A 298 -18.10 10.04 11.44
CA THR A 298 -18.78 10.90 12.41
C THR A 298 -17.76 11.69 13.23
N GLY A 299 -18.16 12.87 13.70
CA GLY A 299 -17.32 13.64 14.62
C GLY A 299 -17.10 12.90 15.95
N PRO A 300 -16.01 13.21 16.68
CA PRO A 300 -15.76 12.68 18.03
C PRO A 300 -16.94 12.92 18.97
N GLU A 301 -17.04 12.09 20.01
CA GLU A 301 -18.08 12.28 21.02
C GLU A 301 -17.91 13.65 21.73
N GLY A 302 -19.03 14.33 21.97
CA GLY A 302 -19.02 15.69 22.54
C GLY A 302 -18.69 16.82 21.56
N SER A 303 -18.30 16.52 20.32
CA SER A 303 -18.04 17.54 19.30
C SER A 303 -19.30 17.96 18.55
N ASN A 304 -19.26 19.17 17.93
CA ASN A 304 -20.33 19.58 17.01
C ASN A 304 -20.21 18.82 15.69
N LYS A 305 -20.96 17.74 15.57
CA LYS A 305 -20.93 16.81 14.43
C LYS A 305 -21.13 17.48 13.06
N LYS A 306 -21.82 18.63 13.01
CA LYS A 306 -22.00 19.40 11.77
C LYS A 306 -20.68 19.84 11.13
N TYR A 307 -19.67 20.12 11.96
CA TYR A 307 -18.37 20.65 11.49
C TYR A 307 -17.23 19.65 11.59
N THR A 308 -17.44 18.54 12.28
CA THR A 308 -16.38 17.54 12.57
C THR A 308 -16.60 16.21 11.85
N SER A 309 -17.73 16.06 11.15
CA SER A 309 -18.03 14.86 10.36
C SER A 309 -17.75 15.09 8.88
N VAL A 310 -17.25 14.08 8.19
CA VAL A 310 -16.82 14.21 6.79
C VAL A 310 -16.93 12.89 6.02
N VAL A 311 -17.25 12.95 4.74
CA VAL A 311 -17.09 11.82 3.82
C VAL A 311 -15.61 11.68 3.48
N THR A 312 -15.04 10.49 3.71
CA THR A 312 -13.60 10.26 3.61
C THR A 312 -13.23 9.34 2.46
N THR A 313 -14.02 8.31 2.22
CA THR A 313 -13.63 7.19 1.34
C THR A 313 -14.83 6.71 0.55
N VAL A 314 -14.60 6.40 -0.70
CA VAL A 314 -15.53 5.65 -1.54
C VAL A 314 -15.08 4.19 -1.55
N ALA A 315 -16.03 3.29 -1.42
CA ALA A 315 -15.79 1.84 -1.54
C ALA A 315 -16.87 1.21 -2.41
N MET A 316 -16.50 0.15 -3.09
CA MET A 316 -17.41 -0.66 -3.88
C MET A 316 -17.76 -1.93 -3.09
N VAL A 317 -19.04 -2.27 -3.01
CA VAL A 317 -19.49 -3.53 -2.42
C VAL A 317 -19.11 -4.68 -3.37
N ASP A 318 -18.27 -5.59 -2.91
CA ASP A 318 -17.88 -6.76 -3.68
C ASP A 318 -18.85 -7.94 -3.45
N GLU A 319 -19.18 -8.17 -2.19
CA GLU A 319 -20.02 -9.29 -1.79
C GLU A 319 -20.78 -8.98 -0.50
N ILE A 320 -21.96 -9.60 -0.32
CA ILE A 320 -22.76 -9.52 0.90
C ILE A 320 -23.05 -10.92 1.38
N ILE A 321 -22.56 -11.26 2.56
CA ILE A 321 -22.77 -12.57 3.19
C ILE A 321 -23.79 -12.40 4.31
N SER A 322 -24.97 -13.00 4.14
CA SER A 322 -26.09 -12.84 5.08
C SER A 322 -26.51 -14.14 5.79
N ASN A 323 -26.13 -15.29 5.28
CA ASN A 323 -26.50 -16.58 5.84
C ASN A 323 -25.26 -17.26 6.45
N ILE A 324 -24.78 -16.73 7.57
CA ILE A 324 -23.63 -17.27 8.28
C ILE A 324 -24.17 -18.29 9.28
N HIS A 325 -23.70 -19.55 9.16
CA HIS A 325 -24.27 -20.70 9.87
C HIS A 325 -23.51 -21.04 11.16
N SER A 326 -22.24 -20.67 11.27
CA SER A 326 -21.43 -20.98 12.44
C SER A 326 -20.51 -19.81 12.84
N GLN A 327 -20.04 -19.85 14.08
CA GLN A 327 -19.05 -18.91 14.61
C GLN A 327 -17.73 -19.01 13.84
N GLU A 328 -17.33 -20.24 13.50
CA GLU A 328 -16.11 -20.54 12.76
C GLU A 328 -16.17 -19.93 11.35
N GLU A 329 -17.33 -20.00 10.71
CA GLU A 329 -17.57 -19.36 9.41
C GLU A 329 -17.42 -17.84 9.51
N LEU A 330 -18.02 -17.18 10.50
CA LEU A 330 -17.86 -15.75 10.75
C LEU A 330 -16.39 -15.39 10.94
N LEU A 331 -15.68 -16.14 11.78
CA LEU A 331 -14.26 -15.89 12.05
C LEU A 331 -13.42 -16.03 10.78
N SER A 332 -13.71 -17.04 9.94
CA SER A 332 -13.02 -17.25 8.68
C SER A 332 -13.24 -16.10 7.69
N ILE A 333 -14.49 -15.61 7.55
CA ILE A 333 -14.84 -14.48 6.67
C ILE A 333 -14.11 -13.20 7.13
N CYS A 334 -14.06 -12.96 8.44
CA CYS A 334 -13.50 -11.75 9.03
C CYS A 334 -11.97 -11.80 9.18
N GLN A 335 -11.36 -12.98 9.05
CA GLN A 335 -9.93 -13.18 9.31
C GLN A 335 -9.04 -12.24 8.50
N ASN A 336 -8.19 -11.49 9.20
CA ASN A 336 -7.24 -10.55 8.60
C ASN A 336 -7.86 -9.43 7.74
N ARG A 337 -9.18 -9.17 7.89
CA ARG A 337 -9.91 -8.12 7.17
C ARG A 337 -10.76 -7.23 8.06
N SER A 338 -11.07 -7.70 9.27
CA SER A 338 -11.87 -7.00 10.28
C SER A 338 -10.98 -6.22 11.24
N VAL A 339 -11.49 -5.09 11.71
CA VAL A 339 -10.90 -4.33 12.82
C VAL A 339 -11.19 -4.95 14.19
N PHE A 340 -12.12 -5.89 14.25
CA PHE A 340 -12.54 -6.54 15.50
C PHE A 340 -11.65 -7.73 15.83
N SER A 341 -11.35 -7.89 17.10
CA SER A 341 -10.65 -9.06 17.63
C SER A 341 -11.51 -10.34 17.52
N THR A 342 -10.86 -11.47 17.66
CA THR A 342 -11.55 -12.77 17.69
C THR A 342 -12.60 -12.85 18.80
N GLU A 343 -12.31 -12.27 19.96
CA GLU A 343 -13.19 -12.23 21.13
C GLU A 343 -14.42 -11.37 20.88
N GLU A 344 -14.26 -10.21 20.28
CA GLU A 344 -15.37 -9.32 19.89
C GLU A 344 -16.28 -10.00 18.84
N LEU A 345 -15.68 -10.65 17.83
CA LEU A 345 -16.44 -11.39 16.81
C LEU A 345 -17.25 -12.55 17.42
N LYS A 346 -16.70 -13.28 18.37
CA LYS A 346 -17.41 -14.29 19.16
C LYS A 346 -18.56 -13.70 19.97
N GLY A 347 -18.33 -12.50 20.54
CA GLY A 347 -19.37 -11.74 21.22
C GLY A 347 -20.53 -11.40 20.28
N PHE A 348 -20.23 -10.80 19.13
CA PHE A 348 -21.24 -10.48 18.11
C PHE A 348 -22.01 -11.69 17.63
N TRP A 349 -21.34 -12.84 17.42
CA TRP A 349 -22.02 -14.10 17.07
C TRP A 349 -23.03 -14.51 18.14
N ARG A 350 -22.66 -14.49 19.40
CA ARG A 350 -23.53 -14.85 20.53
C ARG A 350 -24.75 -13.93 20.63
N ASP A 351 -24.54 -12.62 20.46
CA ASP A 351 -25.55 -11.59 20.72
C ASP A 351 -26.47 -11.35 19.52
N HIS A 352 -25.97 -11.51 18.27
CA HIS A 352 -26.66 -11.11 17.06
C HIS A 352 -26.74 -12.19 15.95
N ARG A 353 -26.42 -13.42 16.23
CA ARG A 353 -26.26 -14.54 15.25
C ARG A 353 -27.32 -14.69 14.16
N ARG A 354 -28.53 -14.17 14.35
CA ARG A 354 -29.63 -14.31 13.39
C ARG A 354 -29.83 -13.08 12.48
N ASN A 355 -29.21 -11.96 12.79
CA ASN A 355 -29.55 -10.68 12.19
C ASN A 355 -28.35 -9.86 11.71
N PHE A 356 -27.21 -10.46 11.44
CA PHE A 356 -26.11 -9.71 10.91
C PHE A 356 -25.70 -10.14 9.50
N LYS A 357 -25.08 -9.20 8.80
CA LYS A 357 -24.52 -9.36 7.47
C LYS A 357 -23.07 -8.90 7.49
N VAL A 358 -22.26 -9.56 6.72
CA VAL A 358 -20.88 -9.13 6.45
C VAL A 358 -20.83 -8.57 5.04
N PHE A 359 -20.43 -7.32 4.92
CA PHE A 359 -20.19 -6.67 3.65
C PHE A 359 -18.69 -6.75 3.34
N ASN A 360 -18.35 -7.45 2.29
CA ASN A 360 -17.03 -7.38 1.69
C ASN A 360 -17.00 -6.18 0.75
N PHE A 361 -16.06 -5.26 0.94
CA PHE A 361 -15.92 -4.08 0.11
C PHE A 361 -14.47 -3.81 -0.25
N ILE A 362 -14.27 -3.13 -1.38
CA ILE A 362 -12.97 -2.70 -1.88
C ILE A 362 -12.97 -1.18 -1.88
N PHE A 363 -12.03 -0.57 -1.19
CA PHE A 363 -11.93 0.89 -1.13
C PHE A 363 -11.08 1.45 -2.27
N VAL A 364 -11.51 2.58 -2.81
CA VAL A 364 -10.90 3.29 -3.94
C VAL A 364 -9.96 4.37 -3.46
#